data_1062ab9041337a941db590382c493830
#
_entry.id   1062ab9041337a941db590382c493830
#
_cell.length_a   1.000
_cell.length_b   1.000
_cell.length_c   1.000
_cell.angle_alpha   90.00
_cell.angle_beta   90.00
_cell.angle_gamma   90.00
#
_symmetry.space_group_name_H-M   'P 1'
#
loop_
_entity.id
_entity.type
_entity.pdbx_description
1 polymer ?
#
loop_
_entity_poly.entity_id
_entity_poly.type
_entity_poly.pdbx_seq_one_letter_code
_entity_poly.pdbx_strand_id
1 'polypeptide(L)'
;MKINNNKFLSALAVSILSIGCAVPKTTAVKQAAPLPDQYTQTAGDSISVARLQFRNFFNDKHLVALIDHVLAHNLDTRIAAAQIKIADAYLEARRGALLPSVTAGLRASGTHYGKHTMEGVGNFDTNLSSNIENSQRIPTVITPDYWLGLSASWEIDLWGKLGNLQQAARERFLATRQGKDLLTAALITHTATLYYELIMLDREVAILNENIELQHRALEIVKIHKEVGRATELAVQQFDAQLANTKATLYGVRQEITATENKLLELTGSYTGTVERSTTIDIKAIRYLAEHGHPQQLLQYRPDIRAAYHELQASHADALAARAAFFPTVNLAATAGLQSFNAAQFFNPTSIATQLLGGISAPVFQKKQLKANFNIATAEQEIAFLNYQKTINKAFQEVRTLLSYIDNNEKILAEKHKEVEALGKGIEVSNDLYVTAYATYLEIIAAQKSKITADLDLLKARRDQAHVLIQLYKALGGGAG
;
A
#
# COMPACT_ATOMS: atom_id res chain seq x y z
N MET A 1 -37.13 23.57 62.08
CA MET A 1 -35.82 23.02 61.58
C MET A 1 -35.79 23.23 60.09
N LYS A 2 -35.21 24.36 59.59
CA LYS A 2 -35.09 24.65 58.13
C LYS A 2 -33.92 23.86 57.59
N ILE A 3 -34.22 22.77 56.88
CA ILE A 3 -33.17 21.99 56.12
C ILE A 3 -32.71 22.86 54.98
N ASN A 4 -31.43 23.13 54.96
CA ASN A 4 -30.78 24.02 53.99
C ASN A 4 -30.68 23.27 52.64
N ASN A 5 -31.76 23.37 51.81
CA ASN A 5 -31.91 22.67 50.52
C ASN A 5 -30.73 22.88 49.56
N ASN A 6 -29.98 23.99 49.69
CA ASN A 6 -28.83 24.27 48.82
C ASN A 6 -27.64 23.37 49.10
N LYS A 7 -27.46 22.92 50.36
CA LYS A 7 -26.36 21.98 50.71
C LYS A 7 -26.70 20.56 50.32
N PHE A 8 -27.99 20.19 50.28
CA PHE A 8 -28.44 18.88 49.84
C PHE A 8 -28.35 18.75 48.29
N LEU A 9 -28.71 19.81 47.58
CA LEU A 9 -28.57 19.89 46.11
C LEU A 9 -27.12 19.88 45.67
N SER A 10 -26.23 20.59 46.37
CA SER A 10 -24.80 20.57 46.05
C SER A 10 -24.14 19.23 46.39
N ALA A 11 -24.54 18.56 47.49
CA ALA A 11 -24.07 17.22 47.83
C ALA A 11 -24.54 16.15 46.85
N LEU A 12 -25.82 16.25 46.39
CA LEU A 12 -26.40 15.36 45.37
C LEU A 12 -25.73 15.57 44.00
N ALA A 13 -25.42 16.80 43.60
CA ALA A 13 -24.70 17.12 42.38
C ALA A 13 -23.26 16.59 42.40
N VAL A 14 -22.55 16.69 43.52
CA VAL A 14 -21.21 16.14 43.73
C VAL A 14 -21.23 14.60 43.75
N SER A 15 -22.26 13.98 44.34
CA SER A 15 -22.40 12.50 44.35
C SER A 15 -22.74 11.92 42.97
N ILE A 16 -23.48 12.64 42.11
CA ILE A 16 -23.78 12.23 40.73
C ILE A 16 -22.50 12.34 39.85
N LEU A 17 -21.63 13.30 40.12
CA LEU A 17 -20.35 13.44 39.43
C LEU A 17 -19.34 12.33 39.80
N SER A 18 -19.48 11.69 40.95
CA SER A 18 -18.59 10.59 41.38
C SER A 18 -19.03 9.20 40.93
N ILE A 19 -20.23 9.02 40.36
CA ILE A 19 -20.72 7.75 39.77
C ILE A 19 -20.33 7.65 38.28
N GLY A 20 -19.44 8.51 37.78
CA GLY A 20 -18.90 8.41 36.44
C GLY A 20 -18.30 7.03 36.21
N CYS A 21 -18.67 6.34 35.15
CA CYS A 21 -18.04 5.10 34.70
C CYS A 21 -16.53 5.27 34.84
N ALA A 22 -15.84 4.35 35.55
CA ALA A 22 -14.41 4.41 35.72
C ALA A 22 -13.75 4.49 34.33
N VAL A 23 -13.09 5.62 34.05
CA VAL A 23 -12.41 5.84 32.77
C VAL A 23 -11.32 4.80 32.64
N PRO A 24 -11.30 4.00 31.55
CA PRO A 24 -10.29 2.96 31.37
C PRO A 24 -8.88 3.55 31.32
N LYS A 25 -7.89 2.80 31.81
CA LYS A 25 -6.48 3.18 31.67
C LYS A 25 -6.05 2.92 30.22
N THR A 26 -5.30 3.83 29.64
CA THR A 26 -4.66 3.62 28.33
C THR A 26 -3.54 2.59 28.44
N THR A 27 -3.46 1.69 27.47
CA THR A 27 -2.25 0.88 27.23
C THR A 27 -1.25 1.73 26.47
N ALA A 28 -0.03 1.84 26.99
CA ALA A 28 1.07 2.45 26.25
C ALA A 28 1.35 1.68 24.96
N VAL A 29 1.82 2.37 23.93
CA VAL A 29 2.28 1.72 22.71
C VAL A 29 3.48 0.86 23.07
N LYS A 30 3.39 -0.47 22.87
CA LYS A 30 4.48 -1.40 23.06
C LYS A 30 5.61 -1.05 22.08
N GLN A 31 6.85 -1.14 22.49
CA GLN A 31 8.01 -1.00 21.61
C GLN A 31 8.27 -2.33 20.90
N ALA A 32 8.58 -2.26 19.60
CA ALA A 32 9.03 -3.44 18.87
C ALA A 32 10.35 -3.97 19.45
N ALA A 33 10.56 -5.28 19.35
CA ALA A 33 11.83 -5.88 19.71
C ALA A 33 12.98 -5.24 18.89
N PRO A 34 14.15 -4.97 19.49
CA PRO A 34 15.29 -4.43 18.77
C PRO A 34 15.74 -5.39 17.67
N LEU A 35 16.07 -4.84 16.49
CA LEU A 35 16.67 -5.61 15.41
C LEU A 35 18.12 -5.99 15.79
N PRO A 36 18.62 -7.14 15.29
CA PRO A 36 20.04 -7.47 15.37
C PRO A 36 20.88 -6.39 14.67
N ASP A 37 22.12 -6.20 15.14
CA ASP A 37 23.00 -5.16 14.59
C ASP A 37 23.47 -5.45 13.17
N GLN A 38 23.47 -6.73 12.76
CA GLN A 38 23.95 -7.19 11.45
C GLN A 38 23.03 -8.26 10.84
N TYR A 39 23.01 -8.34 9.50
CA TYR A 39 22.32 -9.42 8.77
C TYR A 39 23.13 -10.71 8.76
N THR A 40 24.47 -10.59 8.63
CA THR A 40 25.44 -11.69 8.59
C THR A 40 26.68 -11.30 9.42
N GLN A 41 27.60 -12.24 9.68
CA GLN A 41 28.79 -12.00 10.50
C GLN A 41 29.86 -11.09 9.87
N THR A 42 29.73 -10.72 8.60
CA THR A 42 30.64 -9.82 7.90
C THR A 42 30.14 -8.38 7.99
N ALA A 43 30.84 -7.54 8.75
CA ALA A 43 30.58 -6.11 8.84
C ALA A 43 31.19 -5.39 7.64
N GLY A 44 30.38 -4.71 6.86
CA GLY A 44 30.84 -3.79 5.82
C GLY A 44 30.50 -2.34 6.18
N ASP A 45 31.26 -1.39 5.66
CA ASP A 45 31.10 0.06 5.92
C ASP A 45 29.85 0.60 5.18
N SER A 46 29.08 1.49 5.81
CA SER A 46 27.65 1.70 5.50
C SER A 46 27.38 2.83 4.52
N ILE A 47 27.23 2.53 3.26
CA ILE A 47 26.47 3.41 2.34
C ILE A 47 25.04 2.86 2.24
N SER A 48 24.03 3.65 2.64
CA SER A 48 22.64 3.22 2.59
C SER A 48 22.16 3.11 1.14
N VAL A 49 21.89 1.89 0.68
CA VAL A 49 21.31 1.58 -0.65
C VAL A 49 19.95 2.26 -0.83
N ALA A 50 19.23 2.50 0.25
CA ALA A 50 17.94 3.17 0.25
C ALA A 50 17.98 4.61 -0.30
N ARG A 51 19.15 5.25 -0.29
CA ARG A 51 19.34 6.59 -0.87
C ARG A 51 19.69 6.55 -2.36
N LEU A 52 19.96 5.36 -2.91
CA LEU A 52 20.31 5.24 -4.31
C LEU A 52 19.03 5.31 -5.17
N GLN A 53 18.92 6.38 -5.95
CA GLN A 53 17.87 6.47 -6.96
C GLN A 53 18.06 5.38 -8.00
N PHE A 54 16.95 4.84 -8.53
CA PHE A 54 17.01 3.77 -9.55
C PHE A 54 17.82 4.16 -10.79
N ARG A 55 17.88 5.46 -11.13
CA ARG A 55 18.69 5.99 -12.25
C ARG A 55 20.19 5.82 -12.05
N ASN A 56 20.64 5.79 -10.79
CA ASN A 56 22.05 5.56 -10.44
C ASN A 56 22.32 4.08 -10.14
N PHE A 57 21.25 3.31 -9.90
CA PHE A 57 21.35 1.88 -9.68
C PHE A 57 21.41 1.10 -11.00
N PHE A 58 20.56 1.47 -11.97
CA PHE A 58 20.52 0.87 -13.31
C PHE A 58 21.33 1.72 -14.29
N ASN A 59 22.43 1.17 -14.83
CA ASN A 59 23.26 1.85 -15.84
C ASN A 59 22.71 1.74 -17.27
N ASP A 60 21.59 1.06 -17.47
CA ASP A 60 20.95 0.86 -18.76
C ASP A 60 19.97 1.99 -19.08
N LYS A 61 20.26 2.79 -20.11
CA LYS A 61 19.44 3.92 -20.54
C LYS A 61 18.05 3.51 -21.02
N HIS A 62 17.93 2.35 -21.69
CA HIS A 62 16.64 1.83 -22.17
C HIS A 62 15.77 1.41 -20.98
N LEU A 63 16.36 0.73 -19.98
CA LEU A 63 15.65 0.35 -18.76
C LEU A 63 15.20 1.59 -17.98
N VAL A 64 16.07 2.59 -17.80
CA VAL A 64 15.73 3.83 -17.09
C VAL A 64 14.58 4.55 -17.78
N ALA A 65 14.64 4.69 -19.11
CA ALA A 65 13.56 5.32 -19.89
C ALA A 65 12.24 4.54 -19.79
N LEU A 66 12.31 3.20 -19.82
CA LEU A 66 11.13 2.34 -19.65
C LEU A 66 10.51 2.50 -18.26
N ILE A 67 11.32 2.52 -17.20
CA ILE A 67 10.85 2.75 -15.83
C ILE A 67 10.18 4.13 -15.72
N ASP A 68 10.79 5.18 -16.26
CA ASP A 68 10.19 6.52 -16.27
C ASP A 68 8.84 6.53 -16.98
N HIS A 69 8.75 5.83 -18.11
CA HIS A 69 7.50 5.71 -18.85
C HIS A 69 6.42 4.96 -18.06
N VAL A 70 6.78 3.84 -17.41
CA VAL A 70 5.88 3.10 -16.52
C VAL A 70 5.40 3.99 -15.38
N LEU A 71 6.28 4.66 -14.66
CA LEU A 71 5.90 5.50 -13.51
C LEU A 71 4.97 6.65 -13.91
N ALA A 72 5.11 7.18 -15.12
CA ALA A 72 4.28 8.28 -15.63
C ALA A 72 2.87 7.81 -16.09
N HIS A 73 2.76 6.61 -16.65
CA HIS A 73 1.54 6.18 -17.35
C HIS A 73 0.81 5.02 -16.68
N ASN A 74 1.44 4.31 -15.75
CA ASN A 74 0.85 3.15 -15.08
C ASN A 74 -0.44 3.54 -14.33
N LEU A 75 -1.48 2.71 -14.49
CA LEU A 75 -2.80 2.96 -13.90
C LEU A 75 -2.80 2.83 -12.38
N ASP A 76 -2.01 1.90 -11.81
CA ASP A 76 -1.93 1.74 -10.35
C ASP A 76 -1.31 2.96 -9.69
N THR A 77 -0.35 3.64 -10.34
CA THR A 77 0.20 4.92 -9.88
C THR A 77 -0.89 6.00 -9.79
N ARG A 78 -1.79 6.05 -10.78
CA ARG A 78 -2.93 6.98 -10.80
C ARG A 78 -3.98 6.62 -9.75
N ILE A 79 -4.23 5.33 -9.54
CA ILE A 79 -5.12 4.83 -8.47
C ILE A 79 -4.53 5.21 -7.10
N ALA A 80 -3.24 4.97 -6.86
CA ALA A 80 -2.58 5.35 -5.61
C ALA A 80 -2.65 6.87 -5.36
N ALA A 81 -2.49 7.69 -6.40
CA ALA A 81 -2.67 9.14 -6.29
C ALA A 81 -4.11 9.54 -5.93
N ALA A 82 -5.11 8.83 -6.44
CA ALA A 82 -6.51 9.04 -6.08
C ALA A 82 -6.78 8.62 -4.62
N GLN A 83 -6.20 7.51 -4.16
CA GLN A 83 -6.30 7.07 -2.76
C GLN A 83 -5.71 8.09 -1.78
N ILE A 84 -4.60 8.76 -2.14
CA ILE A 84 -4.03 9.85 -1.34
C ILE A 84 -5.03 11.02 -1.23
N LYS A 85 -5.69 11.40 -2.34
CA LYS A 85 -6.73 12.45 -2.31
C LYS A 85 -7.92 12.08 -1.41
N ILE A 86 -8.33 10.81 -1.42
CA ILE A 86 -9.38 10.29 -0.53
C ILE A 86 -8.94 10.41 0.93
N ALA A 87 -7.71 9.97 1.25
CA ALA A 87 -7.18 10.05 2.61
C ALA A 87 -7.03 11.50 3.08
N ASP A 88 -6.64 12.43 2.20
CA ASP A 88 -6.56 13.85 2.49
C ASP A 88 -7.95 14.44 2.76
N ALA A 89 -8.96 14.09 1.97
CA ALA A 89 -10.34 14.52 2.19
C ALA A 89 -10.89 14.03 3.56
N TYR A 90 -10.55 12.80 3.98
CA TYR A 90 -10.88 12.33 5.32
C TYR A 90 -10.17 13.14 6.42
N LEU A 91 -8.90 13.49 6.22
CA LEU A 91 -8.17 14.35 7.16
C LEU A 91 -8.80 15.74 7.24
N GLU A 92 -9.16 16.35 6.10
CA GLU A 92 -9.86 17.65 6.07
C GLU A 92 -11.22 17.57 6.77
N ALA A 93 -11.99 16.50 6.58
CA ALA A 93 -13.25 16.31 7.29
C ALA A 93 -13.05 16.23 8.82
N ARG A 94 -11.97 15.57 9.29
CA ARG A 94 -11.64 15.52 10.72
C ARG A 94 -11.11 16.85 11.27
N ARG A 95 -10.39 17.64 10.46
CA ARG A 95 -10.03 19.02 10.81
C ARG A 95 -11.25 19.92 10.93
N GLY A 96 -12.18 19.81 9.97
CA GLY A 96 -13.45 20.52 9.99
C GLY A 96 -14.31 20.23 11.22
N ALA A 97 -14.25 18.99 11.74
CA ALA A 97 -15.00 18.61 12.94
C ALA A 97 -14.58 19.35 14.23
N LEU A 98 -13.41 19.98 14.24
CA LEU A 98 -12.95 20.84 15.35
C LEU A 98 -13.53 22.26 15.27
N LEU A 99 -14.13 22.66 14.15
CA LEU A 99 -14.71 23.96 13.90
C LEU A 99 -16.24 23.95 14.13
N PRO A 100 -16.85 25.09 14.43
CA PRO A 100 -18.30 25.18 14.47
C PRO A 100 -18.92 24.92 13.10
N SER A 101 -20.01 24.15 13.06
CA SER A 101 -20.85 24.03 11.87
C SER A 101 -21.89 25.14 11.87
N VAL A 102 -22.11 25.77 10.70
CA VAL A 102 -23.12 26.80 10.49
C VAL A 102 -24.04 26.37 9.37
N THR A 103 -25.33 26.38 9.64
CA THR A 103 -26.38 26.05 8.67
C THR A 103 -27.37 27.20 8.52
N ALA A 104 -27.77 27.54 7.30
CA ALA A 104 -28.88 28.41 7.03
C ALA A 104 -30.16 27.59 6.85
N GLY A 105 -31.25 28.03 7.39
CA GLY A 105 -32.51 27.31 7.29
C GLY A 105 -33.73 28.24 7.23
N LEU A 106 -34.76 27.78 6.53
CA LEU A 106 -36.11 28.35 6.52
C LEU A 106 -37.04 27.26 7.03
N ARG A 107 -37.85 27.59 8.04
CA ARG A 107 -38.88 26.70 8.61
C ARG A 107 -40.20 27.41 8.71
N ALA A 108 -41.27 26.75 8.33
CA ALA A 108 -42.65 27.12 8.59
C ALA A 108 -43.36 25.95 9.25
N SER A 109 -43.94 26.17 10.41
CA SER A 109 -44.72 25.17 11.12
C SER A 109 -46.03 25.78 11.64
N GLY A 110 -47.02 24.95 11.88
CA GLY A 110 -48.30 25.35 12.53
C GLY A 110 -48.64 24.34 13.62
N THR A 111 -48.85 24.78 14.83
CA THR A 111 -49.17 23.93 15.97
C THR A 111 -50.57 24.27 16.51
N HIS A 112 -51.40 23.25 16.67
CA HIS A 112 -52.66 23.36 17.40
C HIS A 112 -52.42 22.98 18.86
N TYR A 113 -52.59 23.93 19.75
CA TYR A 113 -52.51 23.69 21.18
C TYR A 113 -53.89 23.39 21.76
N GLY A 114 -54.01 22.27 22.46
CA GLY A 114 -55.28 21.90 23.14
C GLY A 114 -55.66 22.91 24.23
N LYS A 115 -56.95 23.15 24.43
CA LYS A 115 -57.47 24.14 25.40
C LYS A 115 -57.04 23.92 26.85
N HIS A 116 -56.57 22.72 27.20
CA HIS A 116 -56.13 22.35 28.54
C HIS A 116 -54.58 22.20 28.62
N THR A 117 -53.84 22.63 27.59
CA THR A 117 -52.36 22.74 27.65
C THR A 117 -51.95 24.12 28.15
N MET A 118 -50.75 24.23 28.75
CA MET A 118 -50.24 25.53 29.22
C MET A 118 -50.16 26.55 28.09
N GLU A 119 -49.67 26.14 26.91
CA GLU A 119 -49.57 26.99 25.73
C GLU A 119 -50.93 27.39 25.19
N GLY A 120 -51.93 26.47 25.20
CA GLY A 120 -53.26 26.74 24.73
C GLY A 120 -54.00 27.75 25.63
N VAL A 121 -53.90 27.63 26.95
CA VAL A 121 -54.40 28.60 27.91
C VAL A 121 -53.61 29.90 27.83
N GLY A 122 -52.25 29.82 27.78
CA GLY A 122 -51.38 31.00 27.74
C GLY A 122 -51.58 31.86 26.49
N ASN A 123 -51.71 31.26 25.31
CA ASN A 123 -51.97 31.97 24.06
C ASN A 123 -53.36 32.65 24.07
N PHE A 124 -54.37 32.00 24.65
CA PHE A 124 -55.68 32.57 24.77
C PHE A 124 -55.69 33.76 25.76
N ASP A 125 -55.11 33.59 26.95
CA ASP A 125 -55.03 34.59 28.00
C ASP A 125 -54.23 35.83 27.59
N THR A 126 -53.09 35.61 26.89
CA THR A 126 -52.27 36.68 26.33
C THR A 126 -53.08 37.57 25.39
N ASN A 127 -53.98 37.00 24.59
CA ASN A 127 -54.79 37.74 23.64
C ASN A 127 -55.89 38.63 24.35
N LEU A 128 -56.17 38.40 25.62
CA LEU A 128 -57.06 39.22 26.42
C LEU A 128 -56.38 40.44 27.07
N SER A 129 -55.05 40.50 27.01
CA SER A 129 -54.26 41.59 27.56
C SER A 129 -54.50 42.86 26.74
N SER A 130 -54.79 44.02 27.48
CA SER A 130 -54.89 45.31 26.88
C SER A 130 -53.58 45.95 26.48
N ASN A 131 -52.44 45.30 26.84
CA ASN A 131 -51.08 45.80 26.62
C ASN A 131 -50.42 45.26 25.35
N ILE A 132 -51.14 44.45 24.55
CA ILE A 132 -50.61 43.93 23.26
C ILE A 132 -51.28 44.63 22.06
N GLU A 133 -50.51 44.83 21.01
CA GLU A 133 -51.01 45.33 19.74
C GLU A 133 -51.74 44.25 18.94
N ASN A 134 -52.59 44.66 17.99
CA ASN A 134 -53.29 43.69 17.13
C ASN A 134 -52.31 42.79 16.34
N SER A 135 -51.14 43.27 16.00
CA SER A 135 -50.05 42.55 15.30
C SER A 135 -49.40 41.45 16.18
N GLN A 136 -49.53 41.59 17.49
CA GLN A 136 -48.99 40.68 18.50
C GLN A 136 -49.99 39.62 18.97
N ARG A 137 -51.23 39.63 18.47
CA ARG A 137 -52.24 38.62 18.82
C ARG A 137 -51.89 37.27 18.23
N ILE A 138 -51.87 36.25 19.08
CA ILE A 138 -51.46 34.88 18.73
C ILE A 138 -52.66 34.12 18.12
N PRO A 139 -52.56 33.57 16.88
CA PRO A 139 -53.58 32.70 16.33
C PRO A 139 -53.80 31.45 17.19
N THR A 140 -55.01 31.21 17.72
CA THR A 140 -55.29 30.13 18.69
C THR A 140 -55.78 28.84 18.05
N VAL A 141 -56.27 28.85 16.80
CA VAL A 141 -56.72 27.65 16.08
C VAL A 141 -55.50 26.85 15.58
N ILE A 142 -54.62 27.53 14.88
CA ILE A 142 -53.28 27.02 14.53
C ILE A 142 -52.33 28.19 14.79
N THR A 143 -51.35 27.98 15.65
CA THR A 143 -50.30 28.94 15.91
C THR A 143 -49.17 28.69 14.89
N PRO A 144 -48.98 29.59 13.93
CA PRO A 144 -47.86 29.44 12.99
C PRO A 144 -46.52 29.79 13.68
N ASP A 145 -45.43 29.23 13.19
CA ASP A 145 -44.08 29.67 13.53
C ASP A 145 -43.22 29.68 12.24
N TYR A 146 -42.86 30.87 11.83
CA TYR A 146 -41.98 31.11 10.70
C TYR A 146 -40.59 31.47 11.20
N TRP A 147 -39.58 30.79 10.73
CA TRP A 147 -38.18 31.05 11.08
C TRP A 147 -37.29 31.05 9.84
N LEU A 148 -36.45 32.07 9.72
CA LEU A 148 -35.38 32.18 8.69
C LEU A 148 -34.11 32.67 9.39
N GLY A 149 -33.03 31.90 9.35
CA GLY A 149 -31.83 32.34 10.04
C GLY A 149 -30.68 31.35 9.91
N LEU A 150 -29.66 31.61 10.72
CA LEU A 150 -28.47 30.78 10.85
C LEU A 150 -28.52 30.03 12.17
N SER A 151 -28.11 28.78 12.15
CA SER A 151 -27.88 27.92 13.33
C SER A 151 -26.44 27.47 13.33
N ALA A 152 -25.72 27.72 14.40
CA ALA A 152 -24.38 27.24 14.63
C ALA A 152 -24.37 26.17 15.73
N SER A 153 -23.56 25.12 15.57
CA SER A 153 -23.29 24.13 16.61
C SER A 153 -21.81 23.80 16.65
N TRP A 154 -21.25 23.66 17.84
CA TRP A 154 -19.87 23.39 18.08
C TRP A 154 -19.67 22.50 19.30
N GLU A 155 -18.95 21.37 19.11
CA GLU A 155 -18.43 20.55 20.18
C GLU A 155 -17.03 21.02 20.53
N ILE A 156 -16.82 21.51 21.76
CA ILE A 156 -15.50 21.96 22.24
C ILE A 156 -14.71 20.73 22.67
N ASP A 157 -13.56 20.50 22.04
CA ASP A 157 -12.70 19.33 22.28
C ASP A 157 -11.81 19.51 23.53
N LEU A 158 -12.41 19.49 24.72
CA LEU A 158 -11.65 19.65 25.98
C LEU A 158 -10.80 18.42 26.33
N TRP A 159 -11.22 17.23 25.90
CA TRP A 159 -10.59 15.97 26.28
C TRP A 159 -9.80 15.33 25.16
N GLY A 160 -9.68 16.01 24.03
CA GLY A 160 -8.93 15.54 22.88
C GLY A 160 -9.59 14.41 22.09
N LYS A 161 -10.92 14.22 22.19
CA LYS A 161 -11.66 13.23 21.39
C LYS A 161 -11.53 13.52 19.90
N LEU A 162 -11.87 14.73 19.48
CA LEU A 162 -11.83 15.13 18.07
C LEU A 162 -10.39 15.31 17.59
N GLY A 163 -9.51 15.85 18.43
CA GLY A 163 -8.09 16.00 18.14
C GLY A 163 -7.39 14.66 17.92
N ASN A 164 -7.69 13.62 18.71
CA ASN A 164 -7.16 12.28 18.49
C ASN A 164 -7.73 11.62 17.22
N LEU A 165 -9.02 11.83 16.89
CA LEU A 165 -9.58 11.37 15.61
C LEU A 165 -8.93 12.05 14.40
N GLN A 166 -8.60 13.34 14.51
CA GLN A 166 -7.82 14.06 13.50
C GLN A 166 -6.40 13.50 13.38
N GLN A 167 -5.73 13.22 14.51
CA GLN A 167 -4.40 12.61 14.51
C GLN A 167 -4.43 11.22 13.87
N ALA A 168 -5.43 10.39 14.18
CA ALA A 168 -5.61 9.09 13.54
C ALA A 168 -5.76 9.21 12.02
N ALA A 169 -6.58 10.16 11.55
CA ALA A 169 -6.74 10.43 10.11
C ALA A 169 -5.45 10.92 9.46
N ARG A 170 -4.67 11.77 10.16
CA ARG A 170 -3.35 12.24 9.70
C ARG A 170 -2.37 11.07 9.53
N GLU A 171 -2.30 10.20 10.51
CA GLU A 171 -1.40 9.04 10.43
C GLU A 171 -1.82 8.09 9.29
N ARG A 172 -3.12 7.85 9.07
CA ARG A 172 -3.62 7.07 7.92
C ARG A 172 -3.33 7.73 6.57
N PHE A 173 -3.40 9.06 6.51
CA PHE A 173 -2.94 9.80 5.33
C PHE A 173 -1.45 9.55 5.06
N LEU A 174 -0.60 9.59 6.08
CA LEU A 174 0.83 9.29 5.95
C LEU A 174 1.07 7.82 5.57
N ALA A 175 0.33 6.87 6.15
CA ALA A 175 0.38 5.46 5.77
C ALA A 175 0.04 5.26 4.29
N THR A 176 -1.00 5.94 3.79
CA THR A 176 -1.40 5.89 2.37
C THR A 176 -0.30 6.45 1.45
N ARG A 177 0.40 7.51 1.86
CA ARG A 177 1.57 8.02 1.10
C ARG A 177 2.69 7.00 1.05
N GLN A 178 3.00 6.32 2.16
CA GLN A 178 3.98 5.22 2.16
C GLN A 178 3.52 4.05 1.27
N GLY A 179 2.22 3.79 1.19
CA GLY A 179 1.64 2.82 0.25
C GLY A 179 1.95 3.15 -1.21
N LYS A 180 1.90 4.43 -1.61
CA LYS A 180 2.32 4.88 -2.94
C LYS A 180 3.82 4.65 -3.16
N ASP A 181 4.66 4.98 -2.18
CA ASP A 181 6.11 4.79 -2.28
C ASP A 181 6.45 3.29 -2.42
N LEU A 182 5.75 2.42 -1.69
CA LEU A 182 5.85 0.96 -1.83
C LEU A 182 5.46 0.47 -3.22
N LEU A 183 4.37 0.99 -3.78
CA LEU A 183 3.94 0.69 -5.15
C LEU A 183 4.99 1.15 -6.17
N THR A 184 5.53 2.35 -6.01
CA THR A 184 6.59 2.90 -6.88
C THR A 184 7.82 1.97 -6.88
N ALA A 185 8.31 1.56 -5.72
CA ALA A 185 9.42 0.61 -5.61
C ALA A 185 9.08 -0.76 -6.24
N ALA A 186 7.85 -1.22 -6.08
CA ALA A 186 7.38 -2.47 -6.70
C ALA A 186 7.32 -2.36 -8.22
N LEU A 187 6.84 -1.26 -8.80
CA LEU A 187 6.79 -1.04 -10.24
C LEU A 187 8.21 -0.96 -10.84
N ILE A 188 9.12 -0.22 -10.20
CA ILE A 188 10.53 -0.14 -10.63
C ILE A 188 11.14 -1.53 -10.70
N THR A 189 11.02 -2.31 -9.63
CA THR A 189 11.63 -3.65 -9.56
C THR A 189 10.96 -4.65 -10.48
N HIS A 190 9.64 -4.58 -10.63
CA HIS A 190 8.91 -5.47 -11.54
C HIS A 190 9.26 -5.18 -13.01
N THR A 191 9.32 -3.90 -13.39
CA THR A 191 9.74 -3.47 -14.73
C THR A 191 11.18 -3.93 -15.02
N ALA A 192 12.10 -3.71 -14.08
CA ALA A 192 13.49 -4.15 -14.25
C ALA A 192 13.59 -5.67 -14.34
N THR A 193 12.83 -6.44 -13.55
CA THR A 193 12.80 -7.90 -13.59
C THR A 193 12.35 -8.41 -14.96
N LEU A 194 11.24 -7.88 -15.50
CA LEU A 194 10.74 -8.27 -16.83
C LEU A 194 11.67 -7.83 -17.95
N TYR A 195 12.30 -6.67 -17.82
CA TYR A 195 13.26 -6.18 -18.79
C TYR A 195 14.52 -7.07 -18.90
N TYR A 196 15.08 -7.46 -17.76
CA TYR A 196 16.22 -8.39 -17.75
C TYR A 196 15.82 -9.81 -18.17
N GLU A 197 14.59 -10.23 -17.88
CA GLU A 197 14.04 -11.47 -18.43
C GLU A 197 14.05 -11.47 -19.96
N LEU A 198 13.62 -10.37 -20.60
CA LEU A 198 13.68 -10.25 -22.07
C LEU A 198 15.08 -10.35 -22.61
N ILE A 199 16.08 -9.69 -22.00
CA ILE A 199 17.47 -9.78 -22.44
C ILE A 199 17.97 -11.23 -22.34
N MET A 200 17.58 -11.97 -21.30
CA MET A 200 17.96 -13.37 -21.13
C MET A 200 17.26 -14.28 -22.15
N LEU A 201 15.98 -14.04 -22.46
CA LEU A 201 15.26 -14.76 -23.50
C LEU A 201 15.87 -14.51 -24.90
N ASP A 202 16.31 -13.28 -25.20
CA ASP A 202 17.03 -12.99 -26.45
C ASP A 202 18.35 -13.77 -26.52
N ARG A 203 19.06 -13.90 -25.41
CA ARG A 203 20.27 -14.72 -25.32
C ARG A 203 19.98 -16.21 -25.53
N GLU A 204 18.86 -16.68 -24.96
CA GLU A 204 18.38 -18.06 -25.14
C GLU A 204 18.08 -18.35 -26.63
N VAL A 205 17.40 -17.41 -27.31
CA VAL A 205 17.18 -17.49 -28.77
C VAL A 205 18.49 -17.57 -29.54
N ALA A 206 19.50 -16.77 -29.16
CA ALA A 206 20.81 -16.80 -29.82
C ALA A 206 21.50 -18.17 -29.66
N ILE A 207 21.50 -18.71 -28.41
CA ILE A 207 22.07 -20.04 -28.12
C ILE A 207 21.34 -21.13 -28.91
N LEU A 208 20.02 -21.11 -28.95
CA LEU A 208 19.20 -22.09 -29.66
C LEU A 208 19.41 -22.02 -31.16
N ASN A 209 19.53 -20.83 -31.76
CA ASN A 209 19.81 -20.67 -33.20
C ASN A 209 21.21 -21.20 -33.57
N GLU A 210 22.23 -20.90 -32.76
CA GLU A 210 23.57 -21.43 -32.97
C GLU A 210 23.58 -22.97 -32.92
N ASN A 211 22.87 -23.55 -31.95
CA ASN A 211 22.73 -25.00 -31.84
C ASN A 211 21.93 -25.62 -32.99
N ILE A 212 20.87 -24.97 -33.47
CA ILE A 212 20.12 -25.42 -34.67
C ILE A 212 21.06 -25.50 -35.90
N GLU A 213 21.88 -24.49 -36.10
CA GLU A 213 22.87 -24.50 -37.22
C GLU A 213 23.89 -25.62 -37.05
N LEU A 214 24.40 -25.86 -35.84
CA LEU A 214 25.33 -26.97 -35.59
C LEU A 214 24.67 -28.33 -35.81
N GLN A 215 23.46 -28.53 -35.34
CA GLN A 215 22.68 -29.77 -35.49
C GLN A 215 22.30 -30.01 -36.95
N HIS A 216 21.93 -28.94 -37.68
CA HIS A 216 21.66 -29.07 -39.12
C HIS A 216 22.90 -29.57 -39.89
N ARG A 217 24.07 -28.98 -39.65
CA ARG A 217 25.31 -29.45 -40.24
C ARG A 217 25.64 -30.88 -39.87
N ALA A 218 25.45 -31.27 -38.60
CA ALA A 218 25.67 -32.62 -38.14
C ALA A 218 24.72 -33.62 -38.83
N LEU A 219 23.47 -33.29 -39.01
CA LEU A 219 22.47 -34.10 -39.73
C LEU A 219 22.88 -34.33 -41.19
N GLU A 220 23.34 -33.30 -41.90
CA GLU A 220 23.81 -33.45 -43.29
C GLU A 220 25.03 -34.37 -43.38
N ILE A 221 26.00 -34.24 -42.47
CA ILE A 221 27.16 -35.13 -42.40
C ILE A 221 26.72 -36.60 -42.18
N VAL A 222 25.80 -36.84 -41.27
CA VAL A 222 25.30 -38.20 -40.97
C VAL A 222 24.54 -38.80 -42.17
N LYS A 223 23.77 -38.00 -42.92
CA LYS A 223 23.12 -38.43 -44.16
C LYS A 223 24.14 -38.91 -45.21
N ILE A 224 25.23 -38.15 -45.42
CA ILE A 224 26.31 -38.51 -46.31
C ILE A 224 27.00 -39.81 -45.82
N HIS A 225 27.25 -39.94 -44.52
CA HIS A 225 27.86 -41.18 -43.95
C HIS A 225 26.93 -42.39 -44.13
N LYS A 226 25.61 -42.22 -44.09
CA LYS A 226 24.65 -43.29 -44.40
C LYS A 226 24.76 -43.76 -45.84
N GLU A 227 24.87 -42.82 -46.82
CA GLU A 227 25.00 -43.16 -48.24
C GLU A 227 26.25 -44.00 -48.55
N VAL A 228 27.33 -43.79 -47.79
CA VAL A 228 28.57 -44.57 -47.91
C VAL A 228 28.64 -45.76 -46.94
N GLY A 229 27.53 -46.13 -46.29
CA GLY A 229 27.44 -47.30 -45.40
C GLY A 229 28.13 -47.16 -44.05
N ARG A 230 28.50 -45.92 -43.60
CA ARG A 230 29.17 -45.63 -42.33
C ARG A 230 28.21 -45.20 -41.21
N ALA A 231 26.95 -44.92 -41.51
CA ALA A 231 25.94 -44.60 -40.54
C ALA A 231 24.64 -45.36 -40.85
N THR A 232 23.77 -45.51 -39.84
CA THR A 232 22.48 -46.18 -39.94
C THR A 232 21.35 -45.17 -40.17
N GLU A 233 20.21 -45.65 -40.70
CA GLU A 233 18.96 -44.84 -40.73
C GLU A 233 18.54 -44.36 -39.33
N LEU A 234 18.75 -45.19 -38.30
CA LEU A 234 18.50 -44.82 -36.92
C LEU A 234 19.26 -43.56 -36.52
N ALA A 235 20.55 -43.45 -36.93
CA ALA A 235 21.36 -42.26 -36.67
C ALA A 235 20.72 -41.00 -37.28
N VAL A 236 20.31 -41.08 -38.56
CA VAL A 236 19.67 -39.96 -39.25
C VAL A 236 18.41 -39.51 -38.52
N GLN A 237 17.54 -40.47 -38.16
CA GLN A 237 16.32 -40.17 -37.43
C GLN A 237 16.54 -39.56 -36.03
N GLN A 238 17.62 -39.95 -35.33
CA GLN A 238 17.96 -39.37 -34.02
C GLN A 238 18.46 -37.92 -34.13
N PHE A 239 19.31 -37.60 -35.15
CA PHE A 239 19.73 -36.23 -35.39
C PHE A 239 18.54 -35.34 -35.82
N ASP A 240 17.67 -35.86 -36.69
CA ASP A 240 16.46 -35.10 -37.12
C ASP A 240 15.52 -34.84 -35.97
N ALA A 241 15.26 -35.84 -35.12
CA ALA A 241 14.47 -35.68 -33.92
C ALA A 241 15.08 -34.66 -32.93
N GLN A 242 16.40 -34.65 -32.73
CA GLN A 242 17.09 -33.69 -31.90
C GLN A 242 16.95 -32.25 -32.46
N LEU A 243 17.12 -32.07 -33.77
CA LEU A 243 16.93 -30.79 -34.45
C LEU A 243 15.52 -30.29 -34.34
N ALA A 244 14.53 -31.17 -34.53
CA ALA A 244 13.10 -30.84 -34.38
C ALA A 244 12.75 -30.40 -32.93
N ASN A 245 13.34 -31.09 -31.92
CA ASN A 245 13.16 -30.74 -30.54
C ASN A 245 13.75 -29.35 -30.22
N THR A 246 14.95 -29.04 -30.70
CA THR A 246 15.58 -27.72 -30.49
C THR A 246 14.78 -26.59 -31.17
N LYS A 247 14.24 -26.83 -32.38
CA LYS A 247 13.34 -25.90 -33.07
C LYS A 247 12.03 -25.67 -32.26
N ALA A 248 11.45 -26.73 -31.70
CA ALA A 248 10.25 -26.63 -30.89
C ALA A 248 10.52 -25.78 -29.62
N THR A 249 11.68 -25.98 -28.96
CA THR A 249 12.12 -25.15 -27.84
C THR A 249 12.24 -23.67 -28.24
N LEU A 250 12.83 -23.38 -29.39
CA LEU A 250 12.94 -22.00 -29.90
C LEU A 250 11.57 -21.31 -30.06
N TYR A 251 10.56 -22.02 -30.56
CA TYR A 251 9.20 -21.45 -30.66
C TYR A 251 8.61 -21.18 -29.28
N GLY A 252 8.87 -22.04 -28.28
CA GLY A 252 8.47 -21.82 -26.89
C GLY A 252 9.08 -20.53 -26.33
N VAL A 253 10.39 -20.33 -26.50
CA VAL A 253 11.10 -19.12 -26.04
C VAL A 253 10.57 -17.85 -26.74
N ARG A 254 10.30 -17.90 -28.04
CA ARG A 254 9.67 -16.78 -28.76
C ARG A 254 8.28 -16.42 -28.20
N GLN A 255 7.51 -17.43 -27.79
CA GLN A 255 6.22 -17.19 -27.12
C GLN A 255 6.42 -16.51 -25.76
N GLU A 256 7.44 -16.90 -25.00
CA GLU A 256 7.77 -16.25 -23.71
C GLU A 256 8.22 -14.81 -23.90
N ILE A 257 9.00 -14.49 -24.96
CA ILE A 257 9.34 -13.11 -25.31
C ILE A 257 8.06 -12.29 -25.51
N THR A 258 7.16 -12.77 -26.38
CA THR A 258 5.89 -12.06 -26.64
C THR A 258 5.08 -11.86 -25.37
N ALA A 259 4.97 -12.88 -24.52
CA ALA A 259 4.23 -12.79 -23.26
C ALA A 259 4.87 -11.78 -22.30
N THR A 260 6.21 -11.71 -22.24
CA THR A 260 6.94 -10.78 -21.37
C THR A 260 6.88 -9.34 -21.89
N GLU A 261 6.97 -9.15 -23.22
CA GLU A 261 6.73 -7.83 -23.85
C GLU A 261 5.32 -7.33 -23.56
N ASN A 262 4.30 -8.17 -23.67
CA ASN A 262 2.91 -7.80 -23.36
C ASN A 262 2.75 -7.40 -21.89
N LYS A 263 3.41 -8.07 -20.94
CA LYS A 263 3.41 -7.66 -19.52
C LYS A 263 4.04 -6.29 -19.33
N LEU A 264 5.13 -5.98 -20.04
CA LEU A 264 5.74 -4.65 -19.99
C LEU A 264 4.84 -3.58 -20.60
N LEU A 265 4.17 -3.87 -21.72
CA LEU A 265 3.18 -2.98 -22.33
C LEU A 265 2.00 -2.72 -21.39
N GLU A 266 1.51 -3.74 -20.68
CA GLU A 266 0.49 -3.60 -19.64
C GLU A 266 0.94 -2.62 -18.55
N LEU A 267 2.18 -2.74 -18.07
CA LEU A 267 2.73 -1.81 -17.07
C LEU A 267 2.81 -0.36 -17.57
N THR A 268 3.06 -0.16 -18.87
CA THR A 268 3.07 1.18 -19.48
C THR A 268 1.68 1.72 -19.78
N GLY A 269 0.63 0.90 -19.62
CA GLY A 269 -0.74 1.25 -20.02
C GLY A 269 -0.94 1.32 -21.53
N SER A 270 -0.04 0.71 -22.32
CA SER A 270 -0.08 0.71 -23.78
C SER A 270 -0.64 -0.60 -24.33
N TYR A 271 -1.44 -0.51 -25.40
CA TYR A 271 -1.99 -1.70 -26.06
C TYR A 271 -1.06 -2.29 -27.13
N THR A 272 -0.17 -1.48 -27.66
CA THR A 272 0.77 -1.87 -28.73
C THR A 272 2.11 -1.16 -28.54
N GLY A 273 3.17 -1.75 -29.04
CA GLY A 273 4.51 -1.15 -29.00
C GLY A 273 5.60 -2.21 -29.06
N THR A 274 6.84 -1.76 -29.12
CA THR A 274 8.05 -2.58 -29.00
C THR A 274 8.85 -2.12 -27.79
N VAL A 275 9.47 -3.07 -27.09
CA VAL A 275 10.33 -2.78 -25.95
C VAL A 275 11.77 -2.72 -26.44
N GLU A 276 12.32 -1.50 -26.57
CA GLU A 276 13.75 -1.32 -26.85
C GLU A 276 14.55 -1.82 -25.65
N ARG A 277 15.63 -2.57 -25.95
CA ARG A 277 16.46 -3.18 -24.92
C ARG A 277 17.92 -3.36 -25.32
N SER A 278 18.79 -3.35 -24.33
CA SER A 278 20.21 -3.61 -24.48
C SER A 278 20.48 -5.08 -24.71
N THR A 279 21.62 -5.40 -25.31
CA THR A 279 22.05 -6.79 -25.54
C THR A 279 22.86 -7.38 -24.39
N THR A 280 23.24 -6.56 -23.41
CA THR A 280 24.10 -6.96 -22.28
C THR A 280 23.52 -6.43 -20.96
N ILE A 281 23.76 -7.18 -19.87
CA ILE A 281 23.42 -6.77 -18.52
C ILE A 281 24.70 -6.36 -17.80
N ASP A 282 24.74 -5.12 -17.30
CA ASP A 282 25.80 -4.68 -16.39
C ASP A 282 25.36 -4.86 -14.93
N ILE A 283 25.73 -6.01 -14.35
CA ILE A 283 25.36 -6.40 -12.98
C ILE A 283 26.42 -5.96 -11.94
N LYS A 284 27.59 -5.47 -12.38
CA LYS A 284 28.75 -5.26 -11.49
C LYS A 284 28.52 -4.18 -10.42
N ALA A 285 27.73 -3.14 -10.72
CA ALA A 285 27.41 -2.08 -9.77
C ALA A 285 26.53 -2.57 -8.60
N ILE A 286 25.78 -3.64 -8.81
CA ILE A 286 24.77 -4.14 -7.88
C ILE A 286 25.41 -4.95 -6.74
N ARG A 287 26.52 -5.64 -7.00
CA ARG A 287 27.23 -6.48 -6.01
C ARG A 287 27.77 -5.66 -4.83
N TYR A 288 28.37 -4.51 -5.12
CA TYR A 288 28.94 -3.63 -4.08
C TYR A 288 27.91 -3.18 -3.02
N LEU A 289 26.63 -3.11 -3.41
CA LEU A 289 25.55 -2.65 -2.58
C LEU A 289 25.02 -3.73 -1.61
N ALA A 290 25.23 -5.01 -1.94
CA ALA A 290 24.77 -6.15 -1.13
C ALA A 290 25.55 -6.29 0.18
N GLU A 291 26.79 -5.79 0.26
CA GLU A 291 27.70 -5.99 1.36
C GLU A 291 27.57 -4.93 2.49
N HIS A 292 26.72 -3.88 2.31
CA HIS A 292 26.83 -2.62 3.07
C HIS A 292 25.55 -2.08 3.72
N GLY A 293 24.58 -2.91 4.14
CA GLY A 293 23.34 -2.47 4.78
C GLY A 293 23.23 -2.80 6.26
N HIS A 294 22.82 -1.83 7.10
CA HIS A 294 22.47 -2.07 8.51
C HIS A 294 20.97 -2.39 8.67
N PRO A 295 20.59 -3.42 9.46
CA PRO A 295 19.19 -3.77 9.69
C PRO A 295 18.33 -2.62 10.21
N GLN A 296 18.88 -1.73 11.04
CA GLN A 296 18.17 -0.57 11.57
C GLN A 296 17.71 0.41 10.48
N GLN A 297 18.39 0.44 9.33
CA GLN A 297 17.99 1.27 8.18
C GLN A 297 16.66 0.84 7.56
N LEU A 298 16.25 -0.42 7.73
CA LEU A 298 14.93 -0.89 7.29
C LEU A 298 13.80 -0.07 7.90
N LEU A 299 13.90 0.24 9.19
CA LEU A 299 12.89 1.02 9.91
C LEU A 299 12.73 2.43 9.34
N GLN A 300 13.81 2.99 8.80
CA GLN A 300 13.84 4.36 8.30
C GLN A 300 13.41 4.45 6.83
N TYR A 301 13.77 3.47 6.00
CA TYR A 301 13.69 3.62 4.55
C TYR A 301 12.64 2.71 3.89
N ARG A 302 12.22 1.61 4.52
CA ARG A 302 11.22 0.72 3.94
C ARG A 302 9.81 1.30 4.05
N PRO A 303 9.12 1.55 2.93
CA PRO A 303 7.78 2.14 2.94
C PRO A 303 6.73 1.25 3.61
N ASP A 304 6.84 -0.08 3.50
CA ASP A 304 5.92 -1.04 4.14
C ASP A 304 6.01 -0.99 5.66
N ILE A 305 7.23 -0.87 6.22
CA ILE A 305 7.45 -0.72 7.66
C ILE A 305 6.93 0.64 8.14
N ARG A 306 7.19 1.71 7.38
CA ARG A 306 6.71 3.05 7.71
C ARG A 306 5.18 3.15 7.64
N ALA A 307 4.55 2.52 6.64
CA ALA A 307 3.11 2.44 6.56
C ALA A 307 2.51 1.72 7.77
N ALA A 308 3.07 0.57 8.16
CA ALA A 308 2.63 -0.18 9.34
C ALA A 308 2.86 0.61 10.65
N TYR A 309 3.95 1.39 10.75
CA TYR A 309 4.19 2.29 11.88
C TYR A 309 3.12 3.40 11.97
N HIS A 310 2.79 4.05 10.86
CA HIS A 310 1.75 5.08 10.82
C HIS A 310 0.37 4.50 11.17
N GLU A 311 0.04 3.27 10.75
CA GLU A 311 -1.21 2.61 11.13
C GLU A 311 -1.25 2.28 12.64
N LEU A 312 -0.11 1.90 13.22
CA LEU A 312 0.02 1.74 14.67
C LEU A 312 -0.22 3.07 15.42
N GLN A 313 0.31 4.19 14.92
CA GLN A 313 0.07 5.51 15.50
C GLN A 313 -1.40 5.94 15.35
N ALA A 314 -2.02 5.63 14.21
CA ALA A 314 -3.43 5.91 13.97
C ALA A 314 -4.33 5.13 14.95
N SER A 315 -4.12 3.82 15.09
CA SER A 315 -4.91 2.99 16.01
C SER A 315 -4.69 3.36 17.49
N HIS A 316 -3.48 3.83 17.85
CA HIS A 316 -3.25 4.40 19.17
C HIS A 316 -4.08 5.67 19.41
N ALA A 317 -4.12 6.58 18.44
CA ALA A 317 -4.92 7.79 18.53
C ALA A 317 -6.43 7.48 18.59
N ASP A 318 -6.91 6.45 17.86
CA ASP A 318 -8.30 5.99 17.96
C ASP A 318 -8.63 5.44 19.37
N ALA A 319 -7.71 4.69 19.99
CA ALA A 319 -7.88 4.22 21.37
C ALA A 319 -7.95 5.38 22.37
N LEU A 320 -7.16 6.44 22.17
CA LEU A 320 -7.24 7.66 22.96
C LEU A 320 -8.56 8.41 22.74
N ALA A 321 -9.04 8.49 21.51
CA ALA A 321 -10.34 9.08 21.18
C ALA A 321 -11.49 8.29 21.82
N ALA A 322 -11.45 6.96 21.74
CA ALA A 322 -12.44 6.08 22.37
C ALA A 322 -12.44 6.21 23.90
N ARG A 323 -11.28 6.42 24.52
CA ARG A 323 -11.17 6.75 25.95
C ARG A 323 -11.75 8.12 26.25
N ALA A 324 -11.48 9.13 25.42
CA ALA A 324 -11.97 10.48 25.61
C ALA A 324 -13.51 10.55 25.55
N ALA A 325 -14.17 9.61 24.86
CA ALA A 325 -15.63 9.52 24.81
C ALA A 325 -16.30 9.17 26.15
N PHE A 326 -15.56 8.75 27.19
CA PHE A 326 -16.08 8.54 28.54
C PHE A 326 -16.25 9.85 29.34
N PHE A 327 -15.59 10.92 28.89
CA PHE A 327 -15.68 12.22 29.59
C PHE A 327 -16.88 13.02 29.10
N PRO A 328 -17.33 14.03 29.91
CA PRO A 328 -18.41 14.91 29.52
C PRO A 328 -18.07 15.69 28.23
N THR A 329 -19.05 15.85 27.34
CA THR A 329 -18.91 16.72 26.15
C THR A 329 -19.47 18.12 26.48
N VAL A 330 -18.78 19.13 25.94
CA VAL A 330 -19.20 20.54 26.01
C VAL A 330 -19.65 20.97 24.62
N ASN A 331 -20.94 21.36 24.53
CA ASN A 331 -21.54 21.78 23.27
C ASN A 331 -21.99 23.25 23.40
N LEU A 332 -21.70 24.03 22.35
CA LEU A 332 -22.26 25.37 22.16
C LEU A 332 -23.18 25.33 20.94
N ALA A 333 -24.35 25.98 21.09
CA ALA A 333 -25.26 26.21 19.98
C ALA A 333 -25.67 27.68 19.96
N ALA A 334 -25.80 28.25 18.80
CA ALA A 334 -26.28 29.62 18.61
C ALA A 334 -27.25 29.66 17.43
N THR A 335 -28.31 30.42 17.59
CA THR A 335 -29.22 30.76 16.48
C THR A 335 -29.40 32.26 16.36
N ALA A 336 -29.46 32.76 15.17
CA ALA A 336 -29.76 34.17 14.88
C ALA A 336 -30.58 34.25 13.59
N GLY A 337 -31.70 34.92 13.63
CA GLY A 337 -32.61 35.00 12.48
C GLY A 337 -33.86 35.78 12.73
N LEU A 338 -34.78 35.72 11.80
CA LEU A 338 -36.14 36.28 11.89
C LEU A 338 -37.06 35.14 12.37
N GLN A 339 -37.87 35.42 13.42
CA GLN A 339 -38.88 34.50 13.91
C GLN A 339 -40.18 35.25 14.16
N SER A 340 -41.30 34.75 13.66
CA SER A 340 -42.59 35.33 13.84
C SER A 340 -43.70 34.30 13.69
N PHE A 341 -44.76 34.41 14.51
CA PHE A 341 -46.00 33.72 14.28
C PHE A 341 -46.93 34.48 13.31
N ASN A 342 -46.60 35.73 12.96
CA ASN A 342 -47.36 36.56 12.00
C ASN A 342 -46.56 36.74 10.72
N ALA A 343 -47.04 36.17 9.60
CA ALA A 343 -46.37 36.28 8.31
C ALA A 343 -46.16 37.74 7.83
N ALA A 344 -47.08 38.66 8.16
CA ALA A 344 -46.94 40.05 7.76
C ALA A 344 -45.84 40.79 8.52
N GLN A 345 -45.47 40.32 9.71
CA GLN A 345 -44.40 40.86 10.55
C GLN A 345 -43.07 40.09 10.38
N PHE A 346 -43.05 39.04 9.58
CA PHE A 346 -41.87 38.16 9.47
C PHE A 346 -40.59 38.87 9.11
N PHE A 347 -40.65 39.81 8.19
CA PHE A 347 -39.51 40.61 7.74
C PHE A 347 -39.31 41.91 8.54
N ASN A 348 -40.08 42.12 9.60
CA ASN A 348 -39.90 43.30 10.46
C ASN A 348 -38.62 43.13 11.30
N PRO A 349 -37.77 44.21 11.44
CA PRO A 349 -36.59 44.14 12.31
C PRO A 349 -36.87 43.71 13.74
N THR A 350 -38.10 43.98 14.24
CA THR A 350 -38.53 43.54 15.59
C THR A 350 -38.72 42.02 15.70
N SER A 351 -38.73 41.27 14.57
CA SER A 351 -38.79 39.80 14.53
C SER A 351 -37.42 39.15 14.63
N ILE A 352 -36.32 39.90 14.79
CA ILE A 352 -35.00 39.37 15.01
C ILE A 352 -34.99 38.61 16.35
N ALA A 353 -34.70 37.32 16.27
CA ALA A 353 -34.55 36.44 17.44
C ALA A 353 -33.11 35.88 17.46
N THR A 354 -32.50 35.89 18.62
CA THR A 354 -31.18 35.29 18.87
C THR A 354 -31.24 34.40 20.10
N GLN A 355 -30.53 33.27 20.01
CA GLN A 355 -30.38 32.36 21.13
C GLN A 355 -28.95 31.86 21.23
N LEU A 356 -28.40 31.83 22.42
CA LEU A 356 -27.10 31.19 22.72
C LEU A 356 -27.35 30.13 23.78
N LEU A 357 -26.94 28.92 23.52
CA LEU A 357 -27.07 27.78 24.40
C LEU A 357 -25.71 27.13 24.63
N GLY A 358 -25.28 26.99 25.88
CA GLY A 358 -24.11 26.21 26.28
C GLY A 358 -24.57 25.04 27.13
N GLY A 359 -24.03 23.84 26.89
CA GLY A 359 -24.40 22.66 27.66
C GLY A 359 -23.25 21.72 27.88
N ILE A 360 -23.23 21.05 29.02
CA ILE A 360 -22.33 19.93 29.33
C ILE A 360 -23.17 18.68 29.47
N SER A 361 -22.83 17.63 28.75
CA SER A 361 -23.53 16.34 28.83
C SER A 361 -22.52 15.22 29.12
N ALA A 362 -22.81 14.39 30.10
CA ALA A 362 -21.98 13.23 30.45
C ALA A 362 -22.76 11.93 30.22
N PRO A 363 -22.12 10.91 29.61
CA PRO A 363 -22.75 9.61 29.44
C PRO A 363 -22.82 8.87 30.79
N VAL A 364 -24.04 8.68 31.33
CA VAL A 364 -24.25 7.94 32.59
C VAL A 364 -24.54 6.46 32.32
N PHE A 365 -25.35 6.17 31.32
CA PHE A 365 -25.71 4.81 30.94
C PHE A 365 -25.81 4.68 29.44
N GLN A 366 -24.84 3.97 28.80
CA GLN A 366 -24.70 3.78 27.37
C GLN A 366 -24.78 2.29 26.96
N LYS A 367 -25.52 1.46 27.72
CA LYS A 367 -25.72 0.02 27.43
C LYS A 367 -24.43 -0.72 27.08
N LYS A 368 -23.35 -0.43 27.80
CA LYS A 368 -21.96 -0.94 27.54
C LYS A 368 -21.29 -0.51 26.22
N GLN A 369 -21.93 0.36 25.41
CA GLN A 369 -21.41 0.75 24.09
C GLN A 369 -20.03 1.42 24.17
N LEU A 370 -19.83 2.36 25.10
CA LEU A 370 -18.54 3.03 25.29
C LEU A 370 -17.43 2.03 25.66
N LYS A 371 -17.74 1.09 26.56
CA LYS A 371 -16.78 0.05 26.95
C LYS A 371 -16.44 -0.87 25.79
N ALA A 372 -17.44 -1.24 24.98
CA ALA A 372 -17.23 -2.07 23.79
C ALA A 372 -16.35 -1.34 22.76
N ASN A 373 -16.66 -0.07 22.45
CA ASN A 373 -15.87 0.74 21.52
C ASN A 373 -14.42 0.90 21.98
N PHE A 374 -14.19 1.13 23.28
CA PHE A 374 -12.84 1.21 23.85
C PHE A 374 -12.08 -0.12 23.74
N ASN A 375 -12.74 -1.25 24.06
CA ASN A 375 -12.14 -2.57 23.96
C ASN A 375 -11.81 -2.91 22.50
N ILE A 376 -12.68 -2.55 21.53
CA ILE A 376 -12.42 -2.71 20.10
C ILE A 376 -11.18 -1.92 19.70
N ALA A 377 -11.15 -0.61 20.00
CA ALA A 377 -10.03 0.25 19.64
C ALA A 377 -8.70 -0.21 20.27
N THR A 378 -8.75 -0.73 21.51
CA THR A 378 -7.55 -1.29 22.17
C THR A 378 -7.07 -2.58 21.50
N ALA A 379 -8.00 -3.46 21.10
CA ALA A 379 -7.66 -4.69 20.37
C ALA A 379 -7.11 -4.38 18.95
N GLU A 380 -7.68 -3.39 18.27
CA GLU A 380 -7.19 -2.90 16.98
C GLU A 380 -5.76 -2.32 17.10
N GLN A 381 -5.46 -1.59 18.18
CA GLN A 381 -4.11 -1.12 18.49
C GLN A 381 -3.14 -2.30 18.69
N GLU A 382 -3.55 -3.36 19.38
CA GLU A 382 -2.72 -4.56 19.55
C GLU A 382 -2.48 -5.28 18.21
N ILE A 383 -3.51 -5.41 17.38
CA ILE A 383 -3.39 -5.97 16.02
C ILE A 383 -2.42 -5.14 15.17
N ALA A 384 -2.53 -3.82 15.20
CA ALA A 384 -1.63 -2.92 14.46
C ALA A 384 -0.18 -3.06 14.94
N PHE A 385 0.06 -3.19 16.24
CA PHE A 385 1.39 -3.45 16.79
C PHE A 385 1.97 -4.79 16.33
N LEU A 386 1.18 -5.86 16.37
CA LEU A 386 1.61 -7.18 15.91
C LEU A 386 1.90 -7.19 14.40
N ASN A 387 1.09 -6.48 13.60
CA ASN A 387 1.34 -6.31 12.18
C ASN A 387 2.63 -5.53 11.90
N TYR A 388 2.91 -4.48 12.66
CA TYR A 388 4.17 -3.74 12.59
C TYR A 388 5.38 -4.65 12.89
N GLN A 389 5.34 -5.43 13.98
CA GLN A 389 6.40 -6.40 14.30
C GLN A 389 6.57 -7.47 13.21
N LYS A 390 5.44 -8.02 12.71
CA LYS A 390 5.45 -9.02 11.62
C LYS A 390 6.11 -8.46 10.36
N THR A 391 5.82 -7.20 10.01
CA THR A 391 6.41 -6.53 8.84
C THR A 391 7.91 -6.38 8.99
N ILE A 392 8.38 -5.95 10.16
CA ILE A 392 9.82 -5.84 10.47
C ILE A 392 10.51 -7.20 10.35
N ASN A 393 9.95 -8.24 10.97
CA ASN A 393 10.54 -9.57 10.92
C ASN A 393 10.60 -10.12 9.49
N LYS A 394 9.51 -9.98 8.73
CA LYS A 394 9.47 -10.36 7.31
C LYS A 394 10.55 -9.64 6.51
N ALA A 395 10.69 -8.33 6.68
CA ALA A 395 11.69 -7.53 5.99
C ALA A 395 13.13 -7.97 6.32
N PHE A 396 13.42 -8.24 7.59
CA PHE A 396 14.73 -8.73 8.02
C PHE A 396 15.06 -10.10 7.41
N GLN A 397 14.11 -11.07 7.46
CA GLN A 397 14.32 -12.40 6.88
C GLN A 397 14.42 -12.37 5.36
N GLU A 398 13.69 -11.49 4.69
CA GLU A 398 13.79 -11.26 3.26
C GLU A 398 15.22 -10.87 2.85
N VAL A 399 15.80 -9.87 3.50
CA VAL A 399 17.18 -9.45 3.22
C VAL A 399 18.18 -10.57 3.49
N ARG A 400 18.07 -11.26 4.62
CA ARG A 400 18.96 -12.41 4.94
C ARG A 400 18.89 -13.50 3.88
N THR A 401 17.69 -13.85 3.41
CA THR A 401 17.49 -14.87 2.39
C THR A 401 18.13 -14.44 1.07
N LEU A 402 17.95 -13.18 0.66
CA LEU A 402 18.53 -12.64 -0.57
C LEU A 402 20.07 -12.60 -0.52
N LEU A 403 20.66 -12.19 0.60
CA LEU A 403 22.11 -12.21 0.79
C LEU A 403 22.68 -13.63 0.71
N SER A 404 22.06 -14.58 1.40
CA SER A 404 22.47 -15.99 1.31
C SER A 404 22.36 -16.56 -0.11
N TYR A 405 21.32 -16.12 -0.86
CA TYR A 405 21.17 -16.54 -2.26
C TYR A 405 22.30 -15.98 -3.14
N ILE A 406 22.69 -14.72 -2.95
CA ILE A 406 23.78 -14.09 -3.70
C ILE A 406 25.08 -14.90 -3.52
N ASP A 407 25.45 -15.21 -2.27
CA ASP A 407 26.67 -15.99 -1.94
C ASP A 407 26.66 -17.38 -2.57
N ASN A 408 25.51 -18.05 -2.58
CA ASN A 408 25.40 -19.38 -3.17
C ASN A 408 25.34 -19.33 -4.70
N ASN A 409 24.66 -18.34 -5.28
CA ASN A 409 24.56 -18.19 -6.73
C ASN A 409 25.90 -17.89 -7.38
N GLU A 410 26.80 -17.15 -6.74
CA GLU A 410 28.17 -16.97 -7.21
C GLU A 410 28.94 -18.28 -7.35
N LYS A 411 28.79 -19.17 -6.37
CA LYS A 411 29.39 -20.50 -6.40
C LYS A 411 28.76 -21.35 -7.51
N ILE A 412 27.43 -21.31 -7.64
CA ILE A 412 26.70 -21.99 -8.73
C ILE A 412 27.19 -21.52 -10.08
N LEU A 413 27.32 -20.19 -10.30
CA LEU A 413 27.82 -19.63 -11.54
C LEU A 413 29.27 -20.10 -11.87
N ALA A 414 30.14 -20.14 -10.87
CA ALA A 414 31.52 -20.61 -11.05
C ALA A 414 31.56 -22.08 -11.50
N GLU A 415 30.75 -22.95 -10.87
CA GLU A 415 30.69 -24.36 -11.27
C GLU A 415 30.00 -24.57 -12.63
N LYS A 416 28.90 -23.81 -12.91
CA LYS A 416 28.25 -23.87 -14.22
C LYS A 416 29.16 -23.38 -15.37
N HIS A 417 30.01 -22.40 -15.13
CA HIS A 417 31.02 -21.99 -16.10
C HIS A 417 32.02 -23.13 -16.42
N LYS A 418 32.51 -23.83 -15.39
CA LYS A 418 33.40 -24.98 -15.58
C LYS A 418 32.71 -26.12 -16.34
N GLU A 419 31.42 -26.39 -16.00
CA GLU A 419 30.63 -27.39 -16.72
C GLU A 419 30.49 -27.07 -18.20
N VAL A 420 30.15 -25.84 -18.55
CA VAL A 420 29.99 -25.37 -19.93
C VAL A 420 31.30 -25.46 -20.69
N GLU A 421 32.43 -25.09 -20.07
CA GLU A 421 33.77 -25.20 -20.68
C GLU A 421 34.16 -26.67 -20.92
N ALA A 422 33.96 -27.54 -19.92
CA ALA A 422 34.26 -28.94 -20.04
C ALA A 422 33.44 -29.64 -21.13
N LEU A 423 32.13 -29.35 -21.21
CA LEU A 423 31.25 -29.91 -22.23
C LEU A 423 31.57 -29.34 -23.63
N GLY A 424 32.04 -28.09 -23.73
CA GLY A 424 32.53 -27.52 -24.97
C GLY A 424 33.73 -28.32 -25.52
N LYS A 425 34.73 -28.57 -24.68
CA LYS A 425 35.88 -29.45 -25.03
C LYS A 425 35.43 -30.89 -25.33
N GLY A 426 34.42 -31.38 -24.60
CA GLY A 426 33.84 -32.71 -24.84
C GLY A 426 33.25 -32.87 -26.23
N ILE A 427 32.58 -31.83 -26.77
CA ILE A 427 32.06 -31.85 -28.15
C ILE A 427 33.21 -31.93 -29.17
N GLU A 428 34.27 -31.11 -29.02
CA GLU A 428 35.41 -31.12 -29.90
C GLU A 428 36.06 -32.51 -29.95
N VAL A 429 36.34 -33.09 -28.77
CA VAL A 429 36.92 -34.44 -28.65
C VAL A 429 35.99 -35.52 -29.24
N SER A 430 34.66 -35.42 -29.00
CA SER A 430 33.70 -36.38 -29.54
C SER A 430 33.64 -36.36 -31.06
N ASN A 431 33.75 -35.17 -31.67
CA ASN A 431 33.80 -35.04 -33.12
C ASN A 431 35.10 -35.65 -33.70
N ASP A 432 36.27 -35.42 -33.09
CA ASP A 432 37.53 -35.99 -33.49
C ASP A 432 37.55 -37.52 -33.40
N LEU A 433 37.05 -38.08 -32.32
CA LEU A 433 36.89 -39.52 -32.11
C LEU A 433 35.91 -40.14 -33.10
N TYR A 434 34.84 -39.46 -33.47
CA TYR A 434 33.87 -39.95 -34.45
C TYR A 434 34.50 -40.01 -35.87
N VAL A 435 35.23 -38.97 -36.27
CA VAL A 435 35.90 -38.94 -37.56
C VAL A 435 36.96 -40.08 -37.69
N THR A 436 37.63 -40.41 -36.58
CA THR A 436 38.63 -41.49 -36.51
C THR A 436 38.01 -42.86 -36.22
N ALA A 437 36.67 -42.99 -36.14
CA ALA A 437 35.91 -44.21 -35.87
C ALA A 437 36.14 -44.81 -34.47
N TYR A 438 36.64 -44.03 -33.49
CA TYR A 438 36.74 -44.43 -32.07
C TYR A 438 35.50 -44.10 -31.23
N ALA A 439 34.60 -43.22 -31.72
CA ALA A 439 33.32 -42.92 -31.10
C ALA A 439 32.17 -43.18 -32.09
N THR A 440 30.96 -43.43 -31.50
CA THR A 440 29.72 -43.54 -32.27
C THR A 440 29.01 -42.19 -32.35
N TYR A 441 28.01 -42.08 -33.24
CA TYR A 441 27.18 -40.89 -33.32
C TYR A 441 26.41 -40.60 -32.01
N LEU A 442 26.20 -41.63 -31.15
CA LEU A 442 25.51 -41.49 -29.89
C LEU A 442 26.22 -40.58 -28.89
N GLU A 443 27.59 -40.69 -28.87
CA GLU A 443 28.41 -39.82 -28.02
C GLU A 443 28.33 -38.36 -28.48
N ILE A 444 28.26 -38.09 -29.78
CA ILE A 444 28.11 -36.73 -30.31
C ILE A 444 26.76 -36.16 -29.91
N ILE A 445 25.65 -36.90 -30.12
CA ILE A 445 24.30 -36.47 -29.72
C ILE A 445 24.24 -36.21 -28.22
N ALA A 446 24.79 -37.10 -27.40
CA ALA A 446 24.81 -36.95 -25.93
C ALA A 446 25.62 -35.71 -25.52
N ALA A 447 26.81 -35.49 -26.11
CA ALA A 447 27.65 -34.32 -25.83
C ALA A 447 26.93 -33.00 -26.22
N GLN A 448 26.35 -32.94 -27.40
CA GLN A 448 25.58 -31.76 -27.87
C GLN A 448 24.39 -31.48 -26.97
N LYS A 449 23.60 -32.48 -26.60
CA LYS A 449 22.44 -32.34 -25.70
C LYS A 449 22.85 -31.82 -24.32
N SER A 450 23.93 -32.39 -23.76
CA SER A 450 24.45 -31.95 -22.46
C SER A 450 24.93 -30.51 -22.49
N LYS A 451 25.64 -30.11 -23.58
CA LYS A 451 26.14 -28.74 -23.75
C LYS A 451 25.01 -27.71 -23.84
N ILE A 452 23.97 -27.96 -24.64
CA ILE A 452 22.82 -27.07 -24.75
C ILE A 452 22.17 -26.92 -23.36
N THR A 453 21.94 -28.02 -22.66
CA THR A 453 21.37 -28.00 -21.33
C THR A 453 22.22 -27.16 -20.36
N ALA A 454 23.52 -27.35 -20.35
CA ALA A 454 24.45 -26.60 -19.51
C ALA A 454 24.49 -25.09 -19.86
N ASP A 455 24.43 -24.72 -21.14
CA ASP A 455 24.38 -23.33 -21.60
C ASP A 455 23.07 -22.64 -21.09
N LEU A 456 21.93 -23.33 -21.23
CA LEU A 456 20.64 -22.82 -20.75
C LEU A 456 20.61 -22.73 -19.22
N ASP A 457 21.18 -23.70 -18.51
CA ASP A 457 21.29 -23.67 -17.04
C ASP A 457 22.18 -22.51 -16.57
N LEU A 458 23.32 -22.26 -17.23
CA LEU A 458 24.18 -21.12 -16.94
C LEU A 458 23.45 -19.79 -17.17
N LEU A 459 22.69 -19.69 -18.27
CA LEU A 459 21.90 -18.52 -18.60
C LEU A 459 20.82 -18.30 -17.51
N LYS A 460 20.14 -19.35 -17.07
CA LYS A 460 19.17 -19.32 -15.97
C LYS A 460 19.82 -18.84 -14.68
N ALA A 461 21.00 -19.35 -14.31
CA ALA A 461 21.70 -18.92 -13.11
C ALA A 461 22.07 -17.42 -13.15
N ARG A 462 22.44 -16.88 -14.33
CA ARG A 462 22.68 -15.44 -14.54
C ARG A 462 21.40 -14.61 -14.41
N ARG A 463 20.30 -15.10 -14.97
CA ARG A 463 18.98 -14.48 -14.82
C ARG A 463 18.58 -14.38 -13.34
N ASP A 464 18.71 -15.48 -12.62
CA ASP A 464 18.37 -15.56 -11.20
C ASP A 464 19.25 -14.60 -10.38
N GLN A 465 20.53 -14.43 -10.73
CA GLN A 465 21.41 -13.43 -10.12
C GLN A 465 20.87 -12.01 -10.31
N ALA A 466 20.48 -11.65 -11.54
CA ALA A 466 19.93 -10.32 -11.83
C ALA A 466 18.65 -10.06 -11.01
N HIS A 467 17.75 -11.05 -10.99
CA HIS A 467 16.49 -10.95 -10.24
C HIS A 467 16.71 -10.74 -8.74
N VAL A 468 17.60 -11.51 -8.13
CA VAL A 468 17.89 -11.41 -6.68
C VAL A 468 18.48 -10.07 -6.32
N LEU A 469 19.36 -9.53 -7.15
CA LEU A 469 19.96 -8.22 -6.95
C LEU A 469 18.91 -7.08 -7.03
N ILE A 470 17.99 -7.17 -7.98
CA ILE A 470 16.85 -6.24 -8.08
C ILE A 470 15.95 -6.34 -6.84
N GLN A 471 15.65 -7.57 -6.39
CA GLN A 471 14.85 -7.78 -5.18
C GLN A 471 15.57 -7.26 -3.92
N LEU A 472 16.89 -7.41 -3.83
CA LEU A 472 17.68 -6.87 -2.72
C LEU A 472 17.64 -5.34 -2.70
N TYR A 473 17.72 -4.68 -3.86
CA TYR A 473 17.55 -3.23 -3.95
C TYR A 473 16.24 -2.77 -3.32
N LYS A 474 15.11 -3.40 -3.68
CA LYS A 474 13.80 -3.14 -3.08
C LYS A 474 13.77 -3.47 -1.58
N ALA A 475 14.30 -4.65 -1.20
CA ALA A 475 14.26 -5.13 0.18
C ALA A 475 15.03 -4.20 1.15
N LEU A 476 16.05 -3.51 0.66
CA LEU A 476 16.80 -2.50 1.40
C LEU A 476 16.14 -1.10 1.40
N GLY A 477 14.99 -0.94 0.73
CA GLY A 477 14.24 0.32 0.68
C GLY A 477 14.54 1.19 -0.54
N GLY A 478 15.24 0.66 -1.56
CA GLY A 478 15.48 1.36 -2.81
C GLY A 478 14.22 1.58 -3.63
N GLY A 479 14.20 2.65 -4.44
CA GLY A 479 13.07 3.00 -5.30
C GLY A 479 11.90 3.71 -4.60
N ALA A 480 12.01 4.04 -3.33
CA ALA A 480 10.98 4.70 -2.53
C ALA A 480 11.15 6.23 -2.43
N GLY A 481 12.03 6.83 -3.24
CA GLY A 481 12.33 8.27 -3.22
C GLY A 481 12.26 8.92 -4.58
#